data_e872ab0057879614113d659c4fe5d0f3
#
_entry.id   e872ab0057879614113d659c4fe5d0f3
#
_cell.length_a   1.000
_cell.length_b   1.000
_cell.length_c   1.000
_cell.angle_alpha   90.00
_cell.angle_beta   90.00
_cell.angle_gamma   90.00
#
_symmetry.space_group_name_H-M   'P 1'
#
loop_
_entity.id
_entity.type
_entity.pdbx_description
1 polymer ?
#
loop_
_entity_poly.entity_id
_entity_poly.type
_entity_poly.pdbx_seq_one_letter_code
_entity_poly.pdbx_strand_id
1 'polypeptide(L)'
;VPVLDVECELPMTAVSEELIAELSRLEPFGMGNPSPLFVGRNIRGSYAQRKGRDGQHLGFHIDAADRSLTAIGWNIGELAGLVNREPVDFIFVPEINEFRGNRTLQCKVKELRPAENPESLLNREFLKNLYIFLRGIQRRADKVPYTPVQLGDLFRRAGQQASDEAITRGL
;
A
#
# COMPACT_ATOMS: atom_id res chain seq x y z
N VAL A 1 -2.72 19.35 -8.76
CA VAL A 1 -1.94 18.38 -7.99
C VAL A 1 -1.57 17.26 -8.95
N PRO A 2 -0.29 16.90 -9.10
CA PRO A 2 0.09 15.78 -9.95
C PRO A 2 -0.56 14.50 -9.42
N VAL A 3 -1.21 13.74 -10.31
CA VAL A 3 -1.77 12.42 -10.01
C VAL A 3 -0.68 11.40 -10.24
N LEU A 4 -0.38 10.57 -9.26
CA LEU A 4 0.52 9.43 -9.40
C LEU A 4 -0.33 8.20 -9.74
N ASP A 5 -0.01 7.56 -10.86
CA ASP A 5 -0.60 6.27 -11.22
C ASP A 5 0.06 5.17 -10.38
N VAL A 6 -0.76 4.45 -9.62
CA VAL A 6 -0.31 3.37 -8.71
C VAL A 6 -0.81 2.05 -9.26
N GLU A 7 0.08 1.06 -9.37
CA GLU A 7 -0.25 -0.26 -9.91
C GLU A 7 -1.25 -1.01 -9.01
N CYS A 8 -0.91 -1.12 -7.72
CA CYS A 8 -1.78 -1.78 -6.74
C CYS A 8 -1.33 -1.49 -5.30
N GLU A 9 -2.15 -1.90 -4.35
CA GLU A 9 -1.76 -2.02 -2.96
C GLU A 9 -0.85 -3.24 -2.78
N LEU A 10 0.28 -3.05 -2.08
CA LEU A 10 1.26 -4.09 -1.81
C LEU A 10 1.46 -4.22 -0.29
N PRO A 11 1.09 -5.36 0.31
CA PRO A 11 1.38 -5.60 1.72
C PRO A 11 2.89 -5.69 1.94
N MET A 12 3.38 -5.15 3.06
CA MET A 12 4.82 -5.10 3.35
C MET A 12 5.47 -6.48 3.40
N THR A 13 4.71 -7.51 3.75
CA THR A 13 5.15 -8.91 3.75
C THR A 13 5.45 -9.46 2.35
N ALA A 14 4.86 -8.87 1.31
CA ALA A 14 5.11 -9.25 -0.08
C ALA A 14 6.35 -8.56 -0.70
N VAL A 15 6.91 -7.55 -0.03
CA VAL A 15 8.15 -6.91 -0.49
C VAL A 15 9.32 -7.87 -0.27
N SER A 16 9.85 -8.46 -1.33
CA SER A 16 10.91 -9.46 -1.28
C SER A 16 11.92 -9.26 -2.41
N GLU A 17 13.07 -9.95 -2.31
CA GLU A 17 14.06 -9.93 -3.39
C GLU A 17 13.53 -10.57 -4.67
N GLU A 18 12.68 -11.60 -4.54
CA GLU A 18 12.04 -12.26 -5.68
C GLU A 18 11.10 -11.29 -6.41
N LEU A 19 10.28 -10.52 -5.68
CA LEU A 19 9.43 -9.48 -6.26
C LEU A 19 10.28 -8.47 -7.04
N ILE A 20 11.38 -7.98 -6.43
CA ILE A 20 12.25 -7.00 -7.08
C ILE A 20 12.90 -7.58 -8.32
N ALA A 21 13.33 -8.85 -8.29
CA ALA A 21 13.90 -9.53 -9.46
C ALA A 21 12.87 -9.64 -10.60
N GLU A 22 11.59 -9.94 -10.30
CA GLU A 22 10.53 -9.96 -11.31
C GLU A 22 10.25 -8.56 -11.88
N LEU A 23 10.22 -7.52 -11.04
CA LEU A 23 10.07 -6.14 -11.48
C LEU A 23 11.24 -5.68 -12.37
N SER A 24 12.45 -6.11 -12.09
CA SER A 24 13.64 -5.78 -12.89
C SER A 24 13.56 -6.32 -14.33
N ARG A 25 12.74 -7.33 -14.59
CA ARG A 25 12.49 -7.83 -15.97
C ARG A 25 11.71 -6.84 -16.83
N LEU A 26 11.08 -5.85 -16.21
CA LEU A 26 10.37 -4.77 -16.90
C LEU A 26 11.28 -3.59 -17.27
N GLU A 27 12.54 -3.61 -16.83
CA GLU A 27 13.53 -2.57 -17.15
C GLU A 27 13.92 -2.57 -18.65
N PRO A 28 14.41 -1.44 -19.20
CA PRO A 28 14.75 -0.20 -18.50
C PRO A 28 13.54 0.70 -18.25
N PHE A 29 13.48 1.28 -17.04
CA PHE A 29 12.47 2.29 -16.71
C PHE A 29 12.90 3.68 -17.21
N GLY A 30 11.92 4.48 -17.64
CA GLY A 30 12.15 5.83 -18.16
C GLY A 30 10.89 6.49 -18.70
N MET A 31 11.08 7.46 -19.59
CA MET A 31 10.01 8.21 -20.24
C MET A 31 9.23 7.29 -21.21
N GLY A 32 8.08 6.80 -20.84
CA GLY A 32 7.27 5.83 -21.61
C GLY A 32 7.21 4.44 -20.99
N ASN A 33 8.06 4.15 -19.99
CA ASN A 33 8.02 2.98 -19.16
C ASN A 33 8.39 3.38 -17.71
N PRO A 34 7.48 4.01 -16.94
CA PRO A 34 7.78 4.45 -15.58
C PRO A 34 7.99 3.27 -14.65
N SER A 35 8.80 3.47 -13.60
CA SER A 35 8.93 2.46 -12.53
C SER A 35 7.57 2.21 -11.89
N PRO A 36 7.19 0.95 -11.65
CA PRO A 36 5.92 0.62 -11.01
C PRO A 36 5.87 1.21 -9.60
N LEU A 37 4.74 1.85 -9.28
CA LEU A 37 4.46 2.45 -7.99
C LEU A 37 3.47 1.60 -7.23
N PHE A 38 3.74 1.36 -5.95
CA PHE A 38 2.88 0.60 -5.06
C PHE A 38 2.40 1.47 -3.91
N VAL A 39 1.28 1.09 -3.31
CA VAL A 39 0.77 1.74 -2.10
C VAL A 39 0.87 0.79 -0.91
N GLY A 40 1.44 1.26 0.20
CA GLY A 40 1.35 0.65 1.52
C GLY A 40 0.29 1.36 2.33
N ARG A 41 -0.69 0.62 2.85
CA ARG A 41 -1.81 1.15 3.62
C ARG A 41 -1.68 0.83 5.10
N ASN A 42 -2.05 1.81 5.93
CA ASN A 42 -2.12 1.66 7.38
C ASN A 42 -0.84 1.06 8.00
N ILE A 43 0.30 1.55 7.54
CA ILE A 43 1.61 1.03 7.94
C ILE A 43 2.09 1.77 9.18
N ARG A 44 2.42 1.02 10.22
CA ARG A 44 3.08 1.55 11.40
C ARG A 44 4.58 1.55 11.18
N GLY A 45 5.15 2.74 11.03
CA GLY A 45 6.59 2.92 11.02
C GLY A 45 7.18 3.00 12.43
N SER A 46 8.46 2.70 12.55
CA SER A 46 9.23 2.82 13.79
C SER A 46 10.56 3.50 13.54
N TYR A 47 11.14 4.11 14.58
CA TYR A 47 12.45 4.77 14.53
C TYR A 47 12.57 5.79 13.38
N ALA A 48 11.49 6.52 13.10
CA ALA A 48 11.52 7.53 12.06
C ALA A 48 12.43 8.69 12.46
N GLN A 49 13.36 9.03 11.57
CA GLN A 49 14.40 10.03 11.79
C GLN A 49 14.60 10.87 10.53
N ARG A 50 15.01 12.11 10.77
CA ARG A 50 15.52 12.98 9.71
C ARG A 50 16.91 12.51 9.30
N LYS A 51 17.15 12.39 8.00
CA LYS A 51 18.41 11.99 7.39
C LYS A 51 18.95 13.10 6.47
N GLY A 52 20.26 13.00 6.20
CA GLY A 52 20.97 14.01 5.38
C GLY A 52 21.52 15.17 6.22
N ARG A 53 22.34 16.02 5.60
CA ARG A 53 23.07 17.10 6.27
C ARG A 53 22.11 18.06 6.98
N ASP A 54 21.01 18.41 6.33
CA ASP A 54 20.02 19.38 6.82
C ASP A 54 18.73 18.70 7.35
N GLY A 55 18.76 17.37 7.55
CA GLY A 55 17.60 16.63 8.00
C GLY A 55 16.42 16.62 7.04
N GLN A 56 16.69 16.84 5.75
CA GLN A 56 15.65 17.00 4.72
C GLN A 56 15.00 15.68 4.28
N HIS A 57 15.67 14.55 4.49
CA HIS A 57 15.15 13.25 4.12
C HIS A 57 14.54 12.52 5.32
N LEU A 58 13.64 11.59 5.04
CA LEU A 58 13.01 10.73 6.03
C LEU A 58 13.60 9.32 5.92
N GLY A 59 13.96 8.72 7.05
CA GLY A 59 14.29 7.29 7.15
C GLY A 59 13.52 6.66 8.29
N PHE A 60 12.92 5.50 8.09
CA PHE A 60 12.20 4.75 9.13
C PHE A 60 12.22 3.24 8.85
N HIS A 61 11.81 2.45 9.85
CA HIS A 61 11.69 1.01 9.76
C HIS A 61 10.22 0.59 9.71
N ILE A 62 9.97 -0.52 9.05
CA ILE A 62 8.65 -1.13 8.91
C ILE A 62 8.79 -2.60 9.29
N ASP A 63 7.97 -3.05 10.26
CA ASP A 63 7.94 -4.45 10.64
C ASP A 63 7.03 -5.22 9.67
N ALA A 64 7.62 -6.14 8.92
CA ALA A 64 6.95 -6.98 7.93
C ALA A 64 7.00 -8.45 8.37
N ALA A 65 6.20 -8.78 9.40
CA ALA A 65 6.06 -10.10 10.00
C ALA A 65 7.40 -10.69 10.52
N ASP A 66 8.17 -11.33 9.66
CA ASP A 66 9.41 -12.05 9.98
C ASP A 66 10.69 -11.23 9.76
N ARG A 67 10.56 -10.02 9.22
CA ARG A 67 11.68 -9.15 8.84
C ARG A 67 11.37 -7.67 9.03
N SER A 68 12.40 -6.87 9.10
CA SER A 68 12.30 -5.42 9.08
C SER A 68 12.71 -4.89 7.70
N LEU A 69 11.87 -4.01 7.13
CA LEU A 69 12.19 -3.25 5.93
C LEU A 69 12.66 -1.86 6.31
N THR A 70 13.52 -1.28 5.50
CA THR A 70 13.85 0.15 5.60
C THR A 70 13.02 0.95 4.62
N ALA A 71 12.68 2.17 5.00
CA ALA A 71 12.02 3.12 4.12
C ALA A 71 12.81 4.43 4.08
N ILE A 72 12.97 5.00 2.89
CA ILE A 72 13.63 6.29 2.66
C ILE A 72 12.73 7.19 1.82
N GLY A 73 12.50 8.42 2.28
CA GLY A 73 11.76 9.44 1.55
C GLY A 73 12.61 10.70 1.38
N TRP A 74 12.71 11.18 0.15
CA TRP A 74 13.51 12.35 -0.18
C TRP A 74 12.71 13.64 -0.01
N ASN A 75 13.29 14.63 0.69
CA ASN A 75 12.70 15.95 0.95
C ASN A 75 11.37 15.94 1.72
N ILE A 76 11.18 14.92 2.57
CA ILE A 76 10.02 14.77 3.45
C ILE A 76 10.44 14.48 4.90
N GLY A 77 11.62 14.95 5.30
CA GLY A 77 12.17 14.72 6.66
C GLY A 77 11.29 15.26 7.77
N GLU A 78 10.51 16.32 7.51
CA GLU A 78 9.56 16.89 8.46
C GLU A 78 8.46 15.91 8.89
N LEU A 79 8.17 14.88 8.08
CA LEU A 79 7.15 13.86 8.39
C LEU A 79 7.63 12.80 9.40
N ALA A 80 8.88 12.85 9.89
CA ALA A 80 9.38 11.90 10.87
C ALA A 80 8.51 11.86 12.15
N GLY A 81 8.04 13.03 12.59
CA GLY A 81 7.14 13.12 13.74
C GLY A 81 5.77 12.46 13.50
N LEU A 82 5.26 12.51 12.29
CA LEU A 82 4.02 11.86 11.88
C LEU A 82 4.18 10.34 11.97
N VAL A 83 5.17 9.78 11.30
CA VAL A 83 5.44 8.33 11.24
C VAL A 83 5.64 7.71 12.63
N ASN A 84 6.25 8.45 13.57
CA ASN A 84 6.45 7.97 14.94
C ASN A 84 5.18 8.00 15.80
N ARG A 85 4.15 8.75 15.42
CA ARG A 85 2.93 8.92 16.21
C ARG A 85 1.78 8.04 15.75
N GLU A 86 1.60 7.92 14.44
CA GLU A 86 0.42 7.29 13.87
C GLU A 86 0.75 6.48 12.62
N PRO A 87 -0.11 5.52 12.23
CA PRO A 87 0.03 4.80 10.99
C PRO A 87 -0.04 5.72 9.78
N VAL A 88 0.64 5.34 8.72
CA VAL A 88 0.72 6.11 7.48
C VAL A 88 0.36 5.28 6.26
N ASP A 89 -0.17 5.94 5.25
CA ASP A 89 -0.25 5.45 3.88
C ASP A 89 0.91 6.06 3.11
N PHE A 90 1.59 5.27 2.27
CA PHE A 90 2.63 5.83 1.41
C PHE A 90 2.73 5.14 0.07
N ILE A 91 3.14 5.90 -0.95
CA ILE A 91 3.44 5.41 -2.28
C ILE A 91 4.94 5.15 -2.35
N PHE A 92 5.34 4.00 -2.89
CA PHE A 92 6.74 3.60 -2.91
C PHE A 92 7.12 2.73 -4.11
N VAL A 93 8.43 2.66 -4.34
CA VAL A 93 9.08 1.68 -5.21
C VAL A 93 9.89 0.74 -4.32
N PRO A 94 9.71 -0.58 -4.39
CA PRO A 94 10.58 -1.52 -3.70
C PRO A 94 11.94 -1.59 -4.43
N GLU A 95 13.01 -1.57 -3.66
CA GLU A 95 14.37 -1.67 -4.21
C GLU A 95 15.30 -2.43 -3.26
N ILE A 96 16.44 -2.88 -3.79
CA ILE A 96 17.53 -3.41 -2.97
C ILE A 96 18.55 -2.28 -2.81
N ASN A 97 18.81 -1.90 -1.58
CA ASN A 97 19.88 -0.97 -1.25
C ASN A 97 21.15 -1.75 -0.96
N GLU A 98 22.21 -1.47 -1.71
CA GLU A 98 23.55 -2.04 -1.49
C GLU A 98 24.48 -0.96 -0.92
N PHE A 99 24.85 -1.12 0.33
CA PHE A 99 25.77 -0.20 0.98
C PHE A 99 26.86 -0.96 1.75
N ARG A 100 28.11 -0.70 1.42
CA ARG A 100 29.31 -1.34 2.04
C ARG A 100 29.23 -2.88 2.08
N GLY A 101 28.72 -3.48 1.01
CA GLY A 101 28.58 -4.94 0.89
C GLY A 101 27.35 -5.53 1.60
N ASN A 102 26.57 -4.72 2.30
CA ASN A 102 25.29 -5.15 2.88
C ASN A 102 24.15 -4.87 1.90
N ARG A 103 23.32 -5.88 1.67
CA ARG A 103 22.09 -5.78 0.87
C ARG A 103 20.89 -5.74 1.79
N THR A 104 20.06 -4.75 1.62
CA THR A 104 18.83 -4.58 2.41
C THR A 104 17.64 -4.25 1.52
N LEU A 105 16.50 -4.85 1.83
CA LEU A 105 15.23 -4.49 1.19
C LEU A 105 14.82 -3.09 1.67
N GLN A 106 14.50 -2.22 0.73
CA GLN A 106 14.16 -0.83 0.99
C GLN A 106 12.91 -0.41 0.21
N CYS A 107 12.07 0.38 0.86
CA CYS A 107 10.96 1.09 0.24
C CYS A 107 11.39 2.53 -0.06
N LYS A 108 11.51 2.89 -1.33
CA LYS A 108 11.76 4.27 -1.75
C LYS A 108 10.46 5.03 -1.81
N VAL A 109 10.18 5.79 -0.75
CA VAL A 109 8.92 6.54 -0.57
C VAL A 109 8.87 7.73 -1.50
N LYS A 110 7.79 7.85 -2.25
CA LYS A 110 7.50 8.97 -3.16
C LYS A 110 6.57 9.99 -2.53
N GLU A 111 5.55 9.51 -1.84
CA GLU A 111 4.56 10.31 -1.13
C GLU A 111 4.15 9.60 0.16
N LEU A 112 3.83 10.35 1.20
CA LEU A 112 3.43 9.83 2.50
C LEU A 112 2.39 10.76 3.12
N ARG A 113 1.34 10.16 3.70
CA ARG A 113 0.27 10.87 4.41
C ARG A 113 -0.19 10.06 5.63
N PRO A 114 -0.91 10.67 6.59
CA PRO A 114 -1.60 9.93 7.63
C PRO A 114 -2.48 8.83 7.02
N ALA A 115 -2.51 7.64 7.65
CA ALA A 115 -3.40 6.59 7.19
C ALA A 115 -4.85 7.05 7.30
N GLU A 116 -5.61 6.79 6.25
CA GLU A 116 -7.06 6.95 6.33
C GLU A 116 -7.61 5.92 7.33
N ASN A 117 -8.41 6.37 8.28
CA ASN A 117 -9.05 5.48 9.25
C ASN A 117 -9.85 4.40 8.48
N PRO A 118 -9.70 3.09 8.83
CA PRO A 118 -10.47 2.02 8.21
C PRO A 118 -11.98 2.26 8.19
N GLU A 119 -12.52 2.97 9.20
CA GLU A 119 -13.92 3.40 9.19
C GLU A 119 -14.25 4.43 8.10
N SER A 120 -13.26 5.21 7.62
CA SER A 120 -13.46 6.12 6.49
C SER A 120 -13.36 5.43 5.14
N LEU A 121 -12.72 4.25 5.07
CA LEU A 121 -12.69 3.40 3.87
C LEU A 121 -14.02 2.67 3.64
N LEU A 122 -14.88 2.56 4.66
CA LEU A 122 -16.30 2.21 4.56
C LEU A 122 -17.15 3.41 4.12
N ASN A 123 -16.48 4.44 3.61
CA ASN A 123 -17.17 5.64 3.19
C ASN A 123 -18.05 5.35 1.96
N ARG A 124 -18.94 6.31 1.69
CA ARG A 124 -19.96 6.29 0.63
C ARG A 124 -19.43 5.84 -0.74
N GLU A 125 -18.16 6.05 -1.03
CA GLU A 125 -17.53 5.74 -2.31
C GLU A 125 -17.14 4.26 -2.43
N PHE A 126 -16.62 3.67 -1.37
CA PHE A 126 -16.37 2.22 -1.31
C PHE A 126 -17.69 1.44 -1.43
N LEU A 127 -18.71 1.82 -0.65
CA LEU A 127 -20.02 1.20 -0.72
C LEU A 127 -20.67 1.38 -2.10
N LYS A 128 -20.48 2.54 -2.73
CA LYS A 128 -20.94 2.80 -4.10
C LYS A 128 -20.22 1.92 -5.12
N ASN A 129 -18.92 1.80 -5.03
CA ASN A 129 -18.11 0.97 -5.93
C ASN A 129 -18.41 -0.51 -5.73
N LEU A 130 -18.55 -0.96 -4.49
CA LEU A 130 -19.00 -2.31 -4.14
C LEU A 130 -20.41 -2.59 -4.72
N TYR A 131 -21.35 -1.67 -4.56
CA TYR A 131 -22.70 -1.80 -5.11
C TYR A 131 -22.69 -1.89 -6.65
N ILE A 132 -21.90 -1.04 -7.33
CA ILE A 132 -21.75 -1.07 -8.79
C ILE A 132 -21.16 -2.41 -9.24
N PHE A 133 -20.14 -2.91 -8.55
CA PHE A 133 -19.49 -4.19 -8.81
C PHE A 133 -20.47 -5.36 -8.64
N LEU A 134 -21.19 -5.43 -7.53
CA LEU A 134 -22.18 -6.47 -7.25
C LEU A 134 -23.33 -6.44 -8.26
N ARG A 135 -23.79 -5.25 -8.65
CA ARG A 135 -24.83 -5.07 -9.68
C ARG A 135 -24.33 -5.49 -11.08
N GLY A 136 -23.05 -5.31 -11.36
CA GLY A 136 -22.41 -5.78 -12.60
C GLY A 136 -22.35 -7.32 -12.66
N ILE A 137 -22.07 -7.98 -11.54
CA ILE A 137 -22.11 -9.44 -11.40
C ILE A 137 -23.56 -9.94 -11.54
N GLN A 138 -24.51 -9.33 -10.87
CA GLN A 138 -25.94 -9.69 -10.94
C GLN A 138 -26.51 -9.65 -12.35
N ARG A 139 -26.07 -8.70 -13.18
CA ARG A 139 -26.50 -8.57 -14.59
C ARG A 139 -25.86 -9.62 -15.52
N ARG A 140 -24.74 -10.22 -15.13
CA ARG A 140 -24.01 -11.23 -15.93
C ARG A 140 -24.36 -12.66 -15.54
N ALA A 141 -24.92 -12.86 -14.36
CA ALA A 141 -25.32 -14.16 -13.85
C ALA A 141 -26.79 -14.09 -13.45
N ASP A 142 -27.64 -14.90 -14.07
CA ASP A 142 -29.08 -15.01 -13.73
C ASP A 142 -29.33 -15.46 -12.27
N LYS A 143 -28.30 -15.82 -11.53
CA LYS A 143 -28.30 -16.04 -10.07
C LYS A 143 -26.90 -15.86 -9.53
N VAL A 144 -26.69 -14.92 -8.62
CA VAL A 144 -25.45 -14.86 -7.80
C VAL A 144 -25.61 -15.87 -6.66
N PRO A 145 -24.83 -16.96 -6.66
CA PRO A 145 -24.98 -18.04 -5.67
C PRO A 145 -24.29 -17.74 -4.34
N TYR A 146 -23.91 -16.46 -4.07
CA TYR A 146 -23.13 -16.11 -2.90
C TYR A 146 -23.99 -15.48 -1.81
N THR A 147 -23.90 -16.04 -0.61
CA THR A 147 -24.43 -15.42 0.60
C THR A 147 -23.54 -14.25 1.04
N PRO A 148 -24.05 -13.29 1.86
CA PRO A 148 -23.23 -12.20 2.41
C PRO A 148 -21.94 -12.68 3.09
N VAL A 149 -21.97 -13.83 3.76
CA VAL A 149 -20.81 -14.44 4.42
C VAL A 149 -19.77 -14.89 3.38
N GLN A 150 -20.19 -15.53 2.31
CA GLN A 150 -19.30 -15.96 1.23
C GLN A 150 -18.65 -14.79 0.48
N LEU A 151 -19.40 -13.70 0.29
CA LEU A 151 -18.86 -12.45 -0.25
C LEU A 151 -17.83 -11.84 0.71
N GLY A 152 -18.11 -11.81 2.01
CA GLY A 152 -17.16 -11.37 3.04
C GLY A 152 -15.86 -12.15 3.03
N ASP A 153 -15.94 -13.49 2.85
CA ASP A 153 -14.74 -14.35 2.74
C ASP A 153 -13.95 -14.08 1.46
N LEU A 154 -14.63 -13.82 0.36
CA LEU A 154 -14.00 -13.51 -0.91
C LEU A 154 -13.25 -12.17 -0.82
N PHE A 155 -13.85 -11.16 -0.19
CA PHE A 155 -13.23 -9.86 0.04
C PHE A 155 -12.09 -9.92 1.06
N ARG A 156 -12.21 -10.71 2.14
CA ARG A 156 -11.11 -10.93 3.09
C ARG A 156 -9.92 -11.61 2.41
N ARG A 157 -10.13 -12.59 1.56
CA ARG A 157 -9.08 -13.26 0.76
C ARG A 157 -8.42 -12.31 -0.26
N ALA A 158 -9.17 -11.33 -0.76
CA ALA A 158 -8.64 -10.28 -1.63
C ALA A 158 -7.93 -9.14 -0.87
N GLY A 159 -7.73 -9.27 0.44
CA GLY A 159 -7.07 -8.27 1.29
C GLY A 159 -7.94 -7.07 1.67
N GLN A 160 -9.23 -7.10 1.34
CA GLN A 160 -10.17 -6.04 1.71
C GLN A 160 -10.92 -6.42 2.99
N GLN A 161 -10.68 -5.68 4.07
CA GLN A 161 -11.40 -5.85 5.34
C GLN A 161 -12.79 -5.21 5.23
N ALA A 162 -13.77 -5.98 4.79
CA ALA A 162 -15.19 -5.59 4.88
C ALA A 162 -15.86 -6.31 6.04
N SER A 163 -16.61 -5.59 6.89
CA SER A 163 -17.42 -6.21 7.91
C SER A 163 -18.69 -6.83 7.29
N ASP A 164 -19.15 -7.95 7.83
CA ASP A 164 -20.37 -8.62 7.36
C ASP A 164 -21.61 -7.70 7.46
N GLU A 165 -21.63 -6.79 8.43
CA GLU A 165 -22.66 -5.75 8.56
C GLU A 165 -22.67 -4.74 7.40
N ALA A 166 -21.48 -4.33 6.89
CA ALA A 166 -21.40 -3.40 5.78
C ALA A 166 -21.91 -4.03 4.47
N ILE A 167 -21.64 -5.33 4.29
CA ILE A 167 -22.11 -6.09 3.13
C ILE A 167 -23.62 -6.30 3.19
N THR A 168 -24.16 -6.63 4.38
CA THR A 168 -25.61 -6.88 4.58
C THR A 168 -26.45 -5.62 4.43
N ARG A 169 -25.90 -4.43 4.81
CA ARG A 169 -26.61 -3.15 4.64
C ARG A 169 -26.49 -2.57 3.23
N GLY A 170 -25.58 -3.07 2.40
CA GLY A 170 -25.38 -2.62 1.01
C GLY A 170 -26.14 -3.42 -0.03
N LEU A 171 -26.80 -4.50 0.36
CA LEU A 171 -27.69 -5.34 -0.43
C LEU A 171 -29.15 -5.04 -0.12
#